data_59210db81f2616d78e12896781846c49
#
_entry.id   59210db81f2616d78e12896781846c49
#
_cell.length_a   1.000
_cell.length_b   1.000
_cell.length_c   1.000
_cell.angle_alpha   90.00
_cell.angle_beta   90.00
_cell.angle_gamma   90.00
#
_symmetry.space_group_name_H-M   'P 1'
#
loop_
_entity.id
_entity.type
_entity.pdbx_description
1 polymer ?
#
loop_
_entity_poly.entity_id
_entity_poly.type
_entity_poly.pdbx_seq_one_letter_code
_entity_poly.pdbx_strand_id
1 'polypeptide(L)'
;MNTVFSNIANAKITEKSLNAVWMDLFKSADEVLMATGYVSNDAVVELHKILELNDHIQKIDLLVGMHYLEGFSHLQYDSLCKLNDFLRHEKRGAVYVSPFVKFHGKMYSFKNYQKINGLIGSANLTCFWDSTERTYETMLHLNGKPAQILQADIQSTIHKLGKNIQEVERPSKFIEHNSHLENCLGVQKIAPEQIRQLFAQTSEYHFSIPAKTEEKSNLNVFFGEGRRDKRGFVKPRPWYEVELIVSKDITSQEGYPVLKSFTVITDDGWQFQCKTSGDYSKNFRSENDLKTLGKWIKDRLESHGCLQNNEKITHETLREYGNDHFELRSTDNPDVWLLSFKGKN
;
A
#
# COMPACT_ATOMS: atom_id res chain seq x y z
N MET A 1 10.95 2.69 -27.73
CA MET A 1 10.35 1.51 -27.06
C MET A 1 11.46 0.78 -26.31
N ASN A 2 11.28 0.51 -25.02
CA ASN A 2 12.23 -0.22 -24.17
C ASN A 2 11.48 -1.03 -23.11
N THR A 3 12.08 -2.12 -22.66
CA THR A 3 11.54 -2.94 -21.59
C THR A 3 11.96 -2.35 -20.23
N VAL A 4 11.05 -2.35 -19.28
CA VAL A 4 11.28 -1.96 -17.88
C VAL A 4 10.82 -3.08 -16.95
N PHE A 5 11.49 -3.22 -15.82
CA PHE A 5 11.31 -4.32 -14.88
C PHE A 5 11.12 -3.80 -13.44
N SER A 6 10.53 -4.61 -12.58
CA SER A 6 10.37 -4.28 -11.15
C SER A 6 11.70 -4.02 -10.45
N ASN A 7 12.78 -4.70 -10.87
CA ASN A 7 14.11 -4.60 -10.25
C ASN A 7 14.05 -4.83 -8.71
N ILE A 8 13.46 -5.93 -8.30
CA ILE A 8 13.48 -6.33 -6.89
C ILE A 8 14.89 -6.75 -6.45
N ALA A 9 15.11 -6.79 -5.15
CA ALA A 9 16.41 -7.14 -4.57
C ALA A 9 17.02 -8.41 -5.21
N ASN A 10 18.30 -8.36 -5.55
CA ASN A 10 19.06 -9.42 -6.20
C ASN A 10 18.66 -9.77 -7.66
N ALA A 11 17.73 -9.02 -8.26
CA ALA A 11 17.26 -9.26 -9.64
C ALA A 11 17.12 -7.93 -10.42
N LYS A 12 18.16 -7.09 -10.41
CA LYS A 12 18.20 -5.86 -11.18
C LYS A 12 18.58 -6.15 -12.63
N ILE A 13 17.66 -5.88 -13.57
CA ILE A 13 17.87 -6.08 -15.01
C ILE A 13 18.06 -4.73 -15.73
N THR A 14 17.30 -3.71 -15.35
CA THR A 14 17.36 -2.37 -15.96
C THR A 14 17.91 -1.33 -14.99
N GLU A 15 18.46 -0.23 -15.50
CA GLU A 15 18.93 0.86 -14.63
C GLU A 15 17.80 1.50 -13.84
N LYS A 16 16.67 1.80 -14.50
CA LYS A 16 15.46 2.32 -13.86
C LYS A 16 14.47 1.21 -13.61
N SER A 17 14.01 1.10 -12.38
CA SER A 17 12.92 0.20 -12.04
C SER A 17 11.60 0.67 -12.68
N LEU A 18 10.64 -0.25 -12.82
CA LEU A 18 9.29 0.07 -13.24
C LEU A 18 8.67 1.20 -12.40
N ASN A 19 8.87 1.17 -11.08
CA ASN A 19 8.38 2.19 -10.16
C ASN A 19 8.97 3.58 -10.46
N ALA A 20 10.26 3.65 -10.77
CA ALA A 20 10.91 4.91 -11.11
C ALA A 20 10.37 5.49 -12.42
N VAL A 21 10.17 4.64 -13.45
CA VAL A 21 9.57 5.04 -14.73
C VAL A 21 8.13 5.51 -14.53
N TRP A 22 7.33 4.78 -13.77
CA TRP A 22 5.96 5.12 -13.45
C TRP A 22 5.85 6.49 -12.77
N MET A 23 6.66 6.73 -11.74
CA MET A 23 6.68 8.01 -11.04
C MET A 23 7.10 9.17 -11.97
N ASP A 24 8.09 8.97 -12.84
CA ASP A 24 8.50 10.01 -13.79
C ASP A 24 7.39 10.34 -14.79
N LEU A 25 6.58 9.36 -15.18
CA LEU A 25 5.42 9.56 -16.06
C LEU A 25 4.31 10.34 -15.34
N PHE A 26 3.99 10.00 -14.08
CA PHE A 26 3.00 10.73 -13.29
C PHE A 26 3.40 12.20 -13.04
N LYS A 27 4.68 12.45 -12.76
CA LYS A 27 5.18 13.81 -12.53
C LYS A 27 4.95 14.77 -13.68
N SER A 28 4.83 14.26 -14.88
CA SER A 28 4.72 15.07 -16.08
C SER A 28 3.36 15.02 -16.78
N ALA A 29 2.52 14.03 -16.46
CA ALA A 29 1.26 13.82 -17.16
C ALA A 29 0.18 14.83 -16.74
N ASP A 30 -0.56 15.35 -17.70
CA ASP A 30 -1.80 16.12 -17.52
C ASP A 30 -3.05 15.26 -17.73
N GLU A 31 -2.93 14.15 -18.49
CA GLU A 31 -3.98 13.16 -18.70
C GLU A 31 -3.41 11.74 -18.51
N VAL A 32 -4.12 10.90 -17.77
CA VAL A 32 -3.76 9.50 -17.50
C VAL A 32 -4.94 8.60 -17.83
N LEU A 33 -4.71 7.55 -18.61
CA LEU A 33 -5.70 6.51 -18.89
C LEU A 33 -5.16 5.16 -18.45
N MET A 34 -5.96 4.42 -17.72
CA MET A 34 -5.58 3.13 -17.16
C MET A 34 -6.62 2.07 -17.48
N ALA A 35 -6.17 0.91 -17.95
CA ALA A 35 -7.00 -0.29 -18.06
C ALA A 35 -6.20 -1.46 -17.47
N THR A 36 -6.65 -1.99 -16.34
CA THR A 36 -5.98 -3.04 -15.58
C THR A 36 -6.93 -4.17 -15.21
N GLY A 37 -6.42 -5.39 -15.06
CA GLY A 37 -7.23 -6.52 -14.60
C GLY A 37 -7.59 -6.36 -13.13
N TYR A 38 -6.59 -6.16 -12.29
CA TYR A 38 -6.73 -6.11 -10.85
C TYR A 38 -6.18 -4.82 -10.25
N VAL A 39 -6.67 -4.49 -9.06
CA VAL A 39 -6.16 -3.40 -8.21
C VAL A 39 -5.98 -3.91 -6.78
N SER A 40 -5.06 -3.31 -6.03
CA SER A 40 -5.04 -3.43 -4.57
C SER A 40 -5.67 -2.18 -3.93
N ASN A 41 -6.21 -2.33 -2.73
CA ASN A 41 -6.83 -1.20 -2.01
C ASN A 41 -5.83 -0.07 -1.74
N ASP A 42 -4.62 -0.39 -1.29
CA ASP A 42 -3.56 0.59 -1.02
C ASP A 42 -3.14 1.35 -2.28
N ALA A 43 -3.00 0.67 -3.43
CA ALA A 43 -2.67 1.34 -4.69
C ALA A 43 -3.76 2.33 -5.12
N VAL A 44 -5.04 2.01 -4.91
CA VAL A 44 -6.16 2.91 -5.22
C VAL A 44 -6.17 4.11 -4.25
N VAL A 45 -5.96 3.89 -2.96
CA VAL A 45 -5.88 4.95 -1.94
C VAL A 45 -4.69 5.87 -2.21
N GLU A 46 -3.53 5.32 -2.56
CA GLU A 46 -2.34 6.09 -2.89
C GLU A 46 -2.51 6.87 -4.21
N LEU A 47 -3.17 6.28 -5.23
CA LEU A 47 -3.54 6.99 -6.45
C LEU A 47 -4.46 8.17 -6.13
N HIS A 48 -5.49 7.96 -5.33
CA HIS A 48 -6.38 9.04 -4.89
C HIS A 48 -5.58 10.18 -4.24
N LYS A 49 -4.66 9.83 -3.33
CA LYS A 49 -3.80 10.82 -2.66
C LYS A 49 -2.85 11.55 -3.59
N ILE A 50 -2.30 10.89 -4.61
CA ILE A 50 -1.52 11.56 -5.66
C ILE A 50 -2.35 12.63 -6.35
N LEU A 51 -3.60 12.32 -6.69
CA LEU A 51 -4.49 13.24 -7.40
C LEU A 51 -4.95 14.41 -6.53
N GLU A 52 -5.15 14.20 -5.22
CA GLU A 52 -5.43 15.27 -4.26
C GLU A 52 -4.26 16.26 -4.12
N LEU A 53 -3.02 15.75 -4.17
CA LEU A 53 -1.82 16.54 -3.93
C LEU A 53 -1.24 17.17 -5.19
N ASN A 54 -1.73 16.78 -6.39
CA ASN A 54 -1.12 17.18 -7.67
C ASN A 54 -2.20 17.58 -8.69
N ASP A 55 -2.56 18.85 -8.70
CA ASP A 55 -3.62 19.41 -9.56
C ASP A 55 -3.26 19.46 -11.05
N HIS A 56 -2.00 19.29 -11.42
CA HIS A 56 -1.58 19.29 -12.82
C HIS A 56 -2.12 18.07 -13.60
N ILE A 57 -2.49 16.97 -12.92
CA ILE A 57 -3.14 15.82 -13.55
C ILE A 57 -4.62 16.14 -13.70
N GLN A 58 -5.01 16.71 -14.83
CA GLN A 58 -6.34 17.24 -15.07
C GLN A 58 -7.38 16.19 -15.44
N LYS A 59 -6.93 15.03 -15.94
CA LYS A 59 -7.83 13.95 -16.35
C LYS A 59 -7.27 12.58 -16.02
N ILE A 60 -8.14 11.72 -15.48
CA ILE A 60 -7.82 10.32 -15.26
C ILE A 60 -9.08 9.46 -15.41
N ASP A 61 -9.01 8.42 -16.24
CA ASP A 61 -10.01 7.37 -16.34
C ASP A 61 -9.35 6.02 -16.01
N LEU A 62 -9.97 5.24 -15.13
CA LEU A 62 -9.50 3.93 -14.67
C LEU A 62 -10.54 2.85 -14.97
N LEU A 63 -10.18 1.85 -15.78
CA LEU A 63 -10.97 0.61 -15.94
C LEU A 63 -10.36 -0.52 -15.11
N VAL A 64 -11.17 -1.15 -14.27
CA VAL A 64 -10.84 -2.37 -13.51
C VAL A 64 -11.63 -3.55 -14.09
N GLY A 65 -10.90 -4.50 -14.70
CA GLY A 65 -11.52 -5.45 -15.63
C GLY A 65 -11.93 -6.80 -15.06
N MET A 66 -11.38 -7.23 -13.92
CA MET A 66 -11.56 -8.59 -13.40
C MET A 66 -12.47 -8.67 -12.18
N HIS A 67 -12.26 -7.77 -11.21
CA HIS A 67 -12.89 -7.85 -9.89
C HIS A 67 -14.42 -7.90 -9.89
N TYR A 68 -15.11 -7.23 -10.83
CA TYR A 68 -16.56 -7.23 -10.84
C TYR A 68 -17.14 -8.63 -11.06
N LEU A 69 -16.48 -9.46 -11.85
CA LEU A 69 -16.90 -10.83 -12.17
C LEU A 69 -16.26 -11.90 -11.28
N GLU A 70 -15.11 -11.60 -10.65
CA GLU A 70 -14.39 -12.56 -9.82
C GLU A 70 -14.57 -12.31 -8.31
N GLY A 71 -14.91 -11.11 -7.92
CA GLY A 71 -15.11 -10.64 -6.57
C GLY A 71 -14.18 -9.48 -6.19
N PHE A 72 -14.74 -8.55 -5.45
CA PHE A 72 -14.03 -7.51 -4.73
C PHE A 72 -13.88 -7.90 -3.27
N SER A 73 -12.83 -7.45 -2.60
CA SER A 73 -12.91 -7.24 -1.15
C SER A 73 -13.70 -5.95 -0.87
N HIS A 74 -14.24 -5.82 0.35
CA HIS A 74 -14.89 -4.57 0.77
C HIS A 74 -13.96 -3.36 0.59
N LEU A 75 -12.71 -3.48 1.04
CA LEU A 75 -11.72 -2.41 0.96
C LEU A 75 -11.42 -1.98 -0.49
N GLN A 76 -11.30 -2.93 -1.42
CA GLN A 76 -11.07 -2.60 -2.83
C GLN A 76 -12.25 -1.85 -3.44
N TYR A 77 -13.48 -2.35 -3.22
CA TYR A 77 -14.68 -1.74 -3.78
C TYR A 77 -14.89 -0.32 -3.22
N ASP A 78 -14.82 -0.16 -1.91
CA ASP A 78 -15.03 1.14 -1.24
C ASP A 78 -13.95 2.17 -1.63
N SER A 79 -12.68 1.74 -1.80
CA SER A 79 -11.61 2.63 -2.29
C SER A 79 -11.88 3.12 -3.71
N LEU A 80 -12.36 2.25 -4.60
CA LEU A 80 -12.71 2.61 -5.98
C LEU A 80 -13.90 3.55 -6.02
N CYS A 81 -14.93 3.34 -5.17
CA CYS A 81 -16.06 4.25 -5.05
C CYS A 81 -15.62 5.63 -4.55
N LYS A 82 -14.82 5.71 -3.49
CA LYS A 82 -14.27 6.97 -2.97
C LYS A 82 -13.44 7.71 -4.03
N LEU A 83 -12.62 6.99 -4.79
CA LEU A 83 -11.86 7.57 -5.91
C LEU A 83 -12.79 8.07 -7.01
N ASN A 84 -13.84 7.31 -7.38
CA ASN A 84 -14.80 7.75 -8.38
C ASN A 84 -15.55 9.01 -7.96
N ASP A 85 -16.00 9.07 -6.70
CA ASP A 85 -16.68 10.25 -6.14
C ASP A 85 -15.80 11.50 -6.23
N PHE A 86 -14.53 11.38 -5.82
CA PHE A 86 -13.54 12.45 -5.96
C PHE A 86 -13.38 12.89 -7.42
N LEU A 87 -13.15 11.96 -8.34
CA LEU A 87 -12.93 12.27 -9.75
C LEU A 87 -14.14 12.93 -10.40
N ARG A 88 -15.34 12.48 -10.06
CA ARG A 88 -16.60 13.06 -10.56
C ARG A 88 -16.84 14.45 -9.99
N HIS A 89 -16.62 14.64 -8.69
CA HIS A 89 -16.75 15.94 -8.02
C HIS A 89 -15.80 16.99 -8.63
N GLU A 90 -14.53 16.61 -8.80
CA GLU A 90 -13.49 17.47 -9.39
C GLU A 90 -13.58 17.58 -10.93
N LYS A 91 -14.51 16.87 -11.57
CA LYS A 91 -14.65 16.78 -13.03
C LYS A 91 -13.37 16.33 -13.74
N ARG A 92 -12.61 15.46 -13.10
CA ARG A 92 -11.31 14.96 -13.58
C ARG A 92 -11.38 13.57 -14.20
N GLY A 93 -12.56 12.94 -14.30
CA GLY A 93 -12.75 11.60 -14.90
C GLY A 93 -13.62 10.66 -14.08
N ALA A 94 -13.39 9.36 -14.20
CA ALA A 94 -14.20 8.37 -13.51
C ALA A 94 -13.49 7.02 -13.36
N VAL A 95 -14.07 6.16 -12.50
CA VAL A 95 -13.71 4.75 -12.36
C VAL A 95 -14.77 3.89 -13.05
N TYR A 96 -14.30 2.97 -13.86
CA TYR A 96 -15.11 2.01 -14.62
C TYR A 96 -14.79 0.58 -14.18
N VAL A 97 -15.79 -0.28 -14.22
CA VAL A 97 -15.66 -1.73 -14.07
C VAL A 97 -16.14 -2.42 -15.34
N SER A 98 -15.71 -3.65 -15.60
CA SER A 98 -16.15 -4.46 -16.74
C SER A 98 -17.16 -5.51 -16.27
N PRO A 99 -18.50 -5.27 -16.40
CA PRO A 99 -19.50 -6.15 -15.80
C PRO A 99 -19.84 -7.38 -16.65
N PHE A 100 -19.44 -7.40 -17.92
CA PHE A 100 -19.86 -8.45 -18.86
C PHE A 100 -18.71 -9.30 -19.39
N VAL A 101 -17.47 -8.78 -19.34
CA VAL A 101 -16.30 -9.44 -19.89
C VAL A 101 -15.14 -9.31 -18.92
N LYS A 102 -14.41 -10.39 -18.68
CA LYS A 102 -13.17 -10.38 -17.91
C LYS A 102 -12.06 -9.73 -18.73
N PHE A 103 -11.73 -8.47 -18.44
CA PHE A 103 -10.62 -7.79 -19.05
C PHE A 103 -9.36 -7.97 -18.18
N HIS A 104 -8.37 -8.69 -18.69
CA HIS A 104 -7.12 -9.01 -17.98
C HIS A 104 -5.89 -8.26 -18.51
N GLY A 105 -6.09 -7.25 -19.34
CA GLY A 105 -5.02 -6.38 -19.87
C GLY A 105 -4.41 -5.51 -18.76
N LYS A 106 -3.20 -5.01 -19.00
CA LYS A 106 -2.51 -4.03 -18.18
C LYS A 106 -1.91 -3.01 -19.10
N MET A 107 -2.64 -1.93 -19.31
CA MET A 107 -2.36 -0.86 -20.26
C MET A 107 -2.50 0.49 -19.59
N TYR A 108 -1.51 1.34 -19.74
CA TYR A 108 -1.45 2.66 -19.12
C TYR A 108 -0.94 3.68 -20.10
N SER A 109 -1.59 4.84 -20.19
CA SER A 109 -1.21 5.96 -21.04
C SER A 109 -1.05 7.21 -20.21
N PHE A 110 0.03 7.93 -20.46
CA PHE A 110 0.40 9.18 -19.81
C PHE A 110 0.63 10.23 -20.90
N LYS A 111 -0.20 11.24 -20.92
CA LYS A 111 -0.09 12.34 -21.87
C LYS A 111 0.38 13.60 -21.16
N ASN A 112 1.27 14.32 -21.80
CA ASN A 112 1.73 15.63 -21.40
C ASN A 112 1.70 16.51 -22.65
N TYR A 113 0.74 17.43 -22.74
CA TYR A 113 0.44 18.22 -23.94
C TYR A 113 0.30 17.31 -25.19
N GLN A 114 1.33 17.29 -26.04
CA GLN A 114 1.32 16.47 -27.27
C GLN A 114 2.15 15.18 -27.15
N LYS A 115 2.89 15.00 -26.05
CA LYS A 115 3.73 13.82 -25.84
C LYS A 115 2.93 12.75 -25.12
N ILE A 116 2.87 11.58 -25.73
CA ILE A 116 2.21 10.40 -25.15
C ILE A 116 3.26 9.35 -24.86
N ASN A 117 3.22 8.82 -23.64
CA ASN A 117 3.96 7.65 -23.22
C ASN A 117 2.97 6.55 -22.83
N GLY A 118 3.32 5.32 -23.04
CA GLY A 118 2.50 4.17 -22.68
C GLY A 118 3.28 3.09 -21.98
N LEU A 119 2.61 2.36 -21.12
CA LEU A 119 3.12 1.12 -20.52
C LEU A 119 2.13 0.00 -20.80
N ILE A 120 2.64 -1.15 -21.27
CA ILE A 120 1.85 -2.36 -21.49
C ILE A 120 2.68 -3.59 -21.08
N GLY A 121 2.08 -4.52 -20.34
CA GLY A 121 2.77 -5.74 -19.91
C GLY A 121 2.06 -6.51 -18.81
N SER A 122 2.79 -6.95 -17.79
CA SER A 122 2.28 -7.85 -16.76
C SER A 122 1.75 -7.13 -15.51
N ALA A 123 2.21 -5.91 -15.20
CA ALA A 123 1.93 -5.23 -13.93
C ALA A 123 0.50 -4.70 -13.82
N ASN A 124 -0.25 -5.18 -12.85
CA ASN A 124 -1.54 -4.61 -12.44
C ASN A 124 -1.36 -3.29 -11.66
N LEU A 125 -2.45 -2.57 -11.40
CA LEU A 125 -2.46 -1.43 -10.48
C LEU A 125 -2.46 -1.95 -9.03
N THR A 126 -1.32 -2.47 -8.60
CA THR A 126 -1.08 -2.96 -7.26
C THR A 126 -0.02 -2.09 -6.59
N CYS A 127 1.23 -2.40 -6.65
CA CYS A 127 2.29 -1.72 -5.91
C CYS A 127 3.20 -0.89 -6.85
N PHE A 128 2.68 0.16 -7.51
CA PHE A 128 3.42 0.86 -8.57
C PHE A 128 4.58 1.73 -8.12
N TRP A 129 4.42 2.42 -7.01
CA TRP A 129 5.43 3.38 -6.57
C TRP A 129 6.39 2.84 -5.53
N ASP A 130 6.17 1.59 -5.12
CA ASP A 130 7.04 0.99 -4.11
C ASP A 130 6.84 -0.52 -4.11
N SER A 131 7.64 -1.24 -4.91
CA SER A 131 7.51 -2.70 -5.02
C SER A 131 8.31 -3.40 -3.93
N THR A 132 7.59 -3.98 -2.99
CA THR A 132 8.13 -4.87 -1.97
C THR A 132 7.48 -6.25 -2.05
N GLU A 133 6.70 -6.47 -3.10
CA GLU A 133 6.08 -7.76 -3.36
C GLU A 133 7.05 -8.75 -3.99
N ARG A 134 6.77 -10.03 -3.82
CA ARG A 134 7.55 -11.12 -4.43
C ARG A 134 7.33 -11.24 -5.93
N THR A 135 6.35 -10.53 -6.48
CA THR A 135 6.02 -10.58 -7.92
C THR A 135 6.99 -9.72 -8.72
N TYR A 136 7.60 -10.31 -9.73
CA TYR A 136 8.52 -9.63 -10.63
C TYR A 136 7.80 -9.24 -11.93
N GLU A 137 7.60 -7.95 -12.15
CA GLU A 137 6.81 -7.42 -13.25
C GLU A 137 7.67 -6.92 -14.41
N THR A 138 7.12 -7.02 -15.61
CA THR A 138 7.76 -6.60 -16.86
C THR A 138 6.79 -5.77 -17.69
N MET A 139 7.22 -4.59 -18.14
CA MET A 139 6.42 -3.70 -18.99
C MET A 139 7.22 -3.24 -20.22
N LEU A 140 6.56 -3.03 -21.33
CA LEU A 140 7.06 -2.25 -22.44
C LEU A 140 6.73 -0.78 -22.26
N HIS A 141 7.74 0.07 -22.23
CA HIS A 141 7.59 1.52 -22.27
C HIS A 141 7.58 1.98 -23.73
N LEU A 142 6.47 2.57 -24.16
CA LEU A 142 6.18 3.03 -25.51
C LEU A 142 6.21 4.56 -25.56
N ASN A 143 6.64 5.11 -26.68
CA ASN A 143 6.59 6.54 -26.98
C ASN A 143 6.26 6.74 -28.48
N GLY A 144 5.89 7.97 -28.86
CA GLY A 144 5.52 8.33 -30.23
C GLY A 144 4.28 7.55 -30.73
N LYS A 145 4.28 7.14 -31.99
CA LYS A 145 3.14 6.49 -32.63
C LYS A 145 2.63 5.22 -31.90
N PRO A 146 3.48 4.29 -31.42
CA PRO A 146 3.01 3.14 -30.63
C PRO A 146 2.25 3.55 -29.34
N ALA A 147 2.69 4.60 -28.64
CA ALA A 147 1.99 5.09 -27.45
C ALA A 147 0.66 5.75 -27.81
N GLN A 148 0.56 6.45 -28.95
CA GLN A 148 -0.71 7.00 -29.44
C GLN A 148 -1.74 5.89 -29.77
N ILE A 149 -1.28 4.81 -30.40
CA ILE A 149 -2.14 3.63 -30.66
C ILE A 149 -2.62 3.05 -29.36
N LEU A 150 -1.71 2.80 -28.40
CA LEU A 150 -2.08 2.28 -27.09
C LEU A 150 -3.09 3.17 -26.36
N GLN A 151 -2.94 4.50 -26.41
CA GLN A 151 -3.91 5.44 -25.83
C GLN A 151 -5.30 5.27 -26.46
N ALA A 152 -5.40 5.18 -27.79
CA ALA A 152 -6.65 4.97 -28.50
C ALA A 152 -7.29 3.61 -28.14
N ASP A 153 -6.47 2.57 -27.99
CA ASP A 153 -6.93 1.24 -27.59
C ASP A 153 -7.48 1.25 -26.15
N ILE A 154 -6.83 1.94 -25.21
CA ILE A 154 -7.34 2.11 -23.84
C ILE A 154 -8.66 2.85 -23.85
N GLN A 155 -8.78 3.97 -24.58
CA GLN A 155 -10.04 4.72 -24.71
C GLN A 155 -11.16 3.85 -25.28
N SER A 156 -10.86 3.10 -26.34
CA SER A 156 -11.83 2.16 -26.95
C SER A 156 -12.25 1.05 -25.97
N THR A 157 -11.30 0.52 -25.19
CA THR A 157 -11.55 -0.51 -24.18
C THR A 157 -12.45 0.01 -23.07
N ILE A 158 -12.17 1.19 -22.52
CA ILE A 158 -13.01 1.84 -21.50
C ILE A 158 -14.42 2.07 -22.05
N HIS A 159 -14.53 2.62 -23.26
CA HIS A 159 -15.82 2.93 -23.88
C HIS A 159 -16.66 1.68 -24.16
N LYS A 160 -16.05 0.59 -24.62
CA LYS A 160 -16.78 -0.63 -25.03
C LYS A 160 -17.06 -1.60 -23.88
N LEU A 161 -16.15 -1.72 -22.91
CA LEU A 161 -16.24 -2.70 -21.82
C LEU A 161 -16.59 -2.06 -20.48
N GLY A 162 -16.30 -0.77 -20.30
CA GLY A 162 -16.47 -0.07 -19.04
C GLY A 162 -17.90 0.40 -18.80
N LYS A 163 -18.35 0.26 -17.56
CA LYS A 163 -19.50 0.96 -16.97
C LYS A 163 -19.02 1.68 -15.72
N ASN A 164 -19.53 2.89 -15.48
CA ASN A 164 -19.16 3.59 -14.26
C ASN A 164 -19.49 2.72 -13.04
N ILE A 165 -18.60 2.67 -12.05
CA ILE A 165 -18.76 1.80 -10.88
C ILE A 165 -20.05 2.10 -10.09
N GLN A 166 -20.59 3.31 -10.16
CA GLN A 166 -21.85 3.70 -9.53
C GLN A 166 -23.09 3.44 -10.39
N GLU A 167 -22.91 3.13 -11.67
CA GLU A 167 -23.99 2.80 -12.60
C GLU A 167 -24.25 1.28 -12.70
N VAL A 168 -23.44 0.48 -12.03
CA VAL A 168 -23.62 -0.98 -11.95
C VAL A 168 -24.17 -1.38 -10.59
N GLU A 169 -24.79 -2.54 -10.52
CA GLU A 169 -25.29 -3.09 -9.27
C GLU A 169 -24.13 -3.33 -8.30
N ARG A 170 -24.30 -2.93 -7.03
CA ARG A 170 -23.29 -3.21 -6.00
C ARG A 170 -23.14 -4.72 -5.84
N PRO A 171 -21.89 -5.26 -5.76
CA PRO A 171 -21.68 -6.67 -5.54
C PRO A 171 -22.41 -7.16 -4.29
N SER A 172 -23.21 -8.24 -4.45
CA SER A 172 -23.96 -8.85 -3.34
C SER A 172 -23.06 -9.68 -2.42
N LYS A 173 -21.89 -10.08 -2.90
CA LYS A 173 -20.90 -10.87 -2.17
C LYS A 173 -19.53 -10.25 -2.36
N PHE A 174 -18.78 -10.21 -1.27
CA PHE A 174 -17.39 -9.80 -1.24
C PHE A 174 -16.52 -11.01 -0.91
N ILE A 175 -15.32 -11.05 -1.47
CA ILE A 175 -14.31 -12.06 -1.10
C ILE A 175 -13.65 -11.64 0.21
N GLU A 176 -13.22 -12.62 0.98
CA GLU A 176 -12.39 -12.36 2.15
C GLU A 176 -11.06 -11.74 1.72
N HIS A 177 -10.57 -10.85 2.56
CA HIS A 177 -9.29 -10.21 2.34
C HIS A 177 -8.16 -11.14 2.81
N ASN A 178 -7.20 -11.40 1.93
CA ASN A 178 -5.95 -12.07 2.33
C ASN A 178 -5.06 -11.08 3.08
N SER A 179 -4.28 -11.57 4.06
CA SER A 179 -3.34 -10.72 4.78
C SER A 179 -2.38 -10.01 3.82
N HIS A 180 -2.24 -8.70 4.01
CA HIS A 180 -1.32 -7.87 3.23
C HIS A 180 0.16 -8.29 3.33
N LEU A 181 0.49 -9.18 4.28
CA LEU A 181 1.85 -9.65 4.52
C LEU A 181 2.22 -10.90 3.71
N GLU A 182 1.26 -11.65 3.16
CA GLU A 182 1.51 -12.94 2.50
C GLU A 182 2.52 -12.85 1.34
N ASN A 183 2.46 -11.80 0.56
CA ASN A 183 3.31 -11.59 -0.61
C ASN A 183 4.47 -10.60 -0.39
N CYS A 184 4.74 -10.21 0.87
CA CYS A 184 5.82 -9.28 1.17
C CYS A 184 7.18 -9.97 1.19
N LEU A 185 8.19 -9.34 0.56
CA LEU A 185 9.58 -9.77 0.65
C LEU A 185 10.09 -9.65 2.10
N GLY A 186 10.83 -10.68 2.54
CA GLY A 186 11.40 -10.69 3.89
C GLY A 186 10.41 -10.96 5.02
N VAL A 187 9.16 -11.33 4.68
CA VAL A 187 8.13 -11.73 5.63
C VAL A 187 7.91 -13.25 5.56
N GLN A 188 7.77 -13.87 6.70
CA GLN A 188 7.52 -15.31 6.81
C GLN A 188 6.35 -15.58 7.76
N LYS A 189 5.66 -16.70 7.54
CA LYS A 189 4.63 -17.23 8.45
C LYS A 189 5.24 -18.31 9.32
N ILE A 190 5.00 -18.24 10.62
CA ILE A 190 5.45 -19.22 11.62
C ILE A 190 4.29 -20.14 11.96
N ALA A 191 4.60 -21.41 12.22
CA ALA A 191 3.60 -22.40 12.60
C ALA A 191 2.90 -22.02 13.93
N PRO A 192 1.57 -22.18 14.05
CA PRO A 192 0.81 -21.82 15.24
C PRO A 192 1.33 -22.44 16.54
N GLU A 193 1.85 -23.66 16.48
CA GLU A 193 2.43 -24.35 17.62
C GLU A 193 3.67 -23.62 18.16
N GLN A 194 4.55 -23.20 17.26
CA GLN A 194 5.76 -22.47 17.61
C GLN A 194 5.41 -21.09 18.22
N ILE A 195 4.38 -20.42 17.71
CA ILE A 195 3.90 -19.16 18.27
C ILE A 195 3.43 -19.36 19.70
N ARG A 196 2.58 -20.39 19.95
CA ARG A 196 2.10 -20.71 21.30
C ARG A 196 3.25 -20.95 22.27
N GLN A 197 4.26 -21.72 21.85
CA GLN A 197 5.45 -21.97 22.68
C GLN A 197 6.24 -20.71 22.99
N LEU A 198 6.52 -19.86 21.99
CA LEU A 198 7.26 -18.60 22.17
C LEU A 198 6.50 -17.64 23.10
N PHE A 199 5.22 -17.45 22.88
CA PHE A 199 4.41 -16.50 23.67
C PHE A 199 4.09 -17.02 25.09
N ALA A 200 4.26 -18.32 25.36
CA ALA A 200 4.14 -18.90 26.70
C ALA A 200 5.40 -18.73 27.56
N GLN A 201 6.56 -18.41 26.95
CA GLN A 201 7.82 -18.20 27.68
C GLN A 201 7.80 -16.92 28.50
N THR A 202 8.48 -16.94 29.63
CA THR A 202 8.74 -15.75 30.43
C THR A 202 9.80 -14.90 29.75
N SER A 203 9.54 -13.61 29.58
CA SER A 203 10.48 -12.64 29.00
C SER A 203 11.22 -11.89 30.11
N GLU A 204 12.51 -11.68 29.93
CA GLU A 204 13.32 -10.87 30.86
C GLU A 204 12.92 -9.39 30.77
N TYR A 205 12.68 -8.89 29.55
CA TYR A 205 12.27 -7.52 29.29
C TYR A 205 10.92 -7.45 28.61
N HIS A 206 10.09 -6.50 29.06
CA HIS A 206 8.76 -6.28 28.54
C HIS A 206 8.45 -4.79 28.50
N PHE A 207 8.10 -4.28 27.32
CA PHE A 207 7.80 -2.87 27.08
C PHE A 207 6.40 -2.72 26.52
N SER A 208 5.56 -1.93 27.20
CA SER A 208 4.26 -1.54 26.70
C SER A 208 4.37 -0.19 26.00
N ILE A 209 4.19 -0.17 24.68
CA ILE A 209 4.40 0.98 23.82
C ILE A 209 3.04 1.54 23.41
N PRO A 210 2.64 2.75 23.86
CA PRO A 210 1.36 3.35 23.49
C PRO A 210 1.24 3.57 21.97
N ALA A 211 0.11 3.20 21.41
CA ALA A 211 -0.26 3.51 20.04
C ALA A 211 -0.65 5.00 19.94
N LYS A 212 0.13 5.77 19.17
CA LYS A 212 -0.07 7.21 19.03
C LYS A 212 -0.88 7.55 17.78
N THR A 213 -1.92 8.33 17.96
CA THR A 213 -2.93 8.68 16.95
C THR A 213 -2.81 10.11 16.45
N GLU A 214 -1.62 10.71 16.47
CA GLU A 214 -1.38 12.03 15.88
C GLU A 214 -1.84 12.06 14.42
N GLU A 215 -2.43 13.17 14.02
CA GLU A 215 -3.15 13.29 12.75
C GLU A 215 -2.31 13.06 11.47
N LYS A 216 -1.00 13.27 11.53
CA LYS A 216 -0.11 13.26 10.36
C LYS A 216 1.21 12.50 10.59
N SER A 217 1.32 11.76 11.68
CA SER A 217 2.54 11.02 12.06
C SER A 217 2.18 9.72 12.77
N ASN A 218 3.17 8.97 13.20
CA ASN A 218 3.03 7.67 13.87
C ASN A 218 2.19 6.67 13.05
N LEU A 219 0.99 6.32 13.48
CA LEU A 219 0.08 5.44 12.76
C LEU A 219 -0.56 6.12 11.52
N ASN A 220 -0.52 7.45 11.46
CA ASN A 220 -1.18 8.29 10.46
C ASN A 220 -0.19 8.98 9.50
N VAL A 221 1.00 8.43 9.28
CA VAL A 221 2.04 8.99 8.40
C VAL A 221 1.52 9.31 6.99
N PHE A 222 0.61 8.51 6.47
CA PHE A 222 -0.04 8.72 5.17
C PHE A 222 -0.68 10.11 5.01
N PHE A 223 -1.24 10.67 6.08
CA PHE A 223 -1.91 11.97 6.07
C PHE A 223 -0.93 13.16 6.19
N GLY A 224 0.37 12.89 6.27
CA GLY A 224 1.41 13.91 6.22
C GLY A 224 1.51 14.58 4.84
N GLU A 225 2.35 15.62 4.75
CA GLU A 225 2.48 16.47 3.55
C GLU A 225 3.07 15.76 2.32
N GLY A 226 3.58 14.53 2.48
CA GLY A 226 4.30 13.84 1.42
C GLY A 226 5.70 14.45 1.17
N ARG A 227 6.30 14.06 0.05
CA ARG A 227 7.64 14.54 -0.35
C ARG A 227 7.54 15.33 -1.65
N ARG A 228 7.73 16.65 -1.56
CA ARG A 228 7.74 17.53 -2.72
C ARG A 228 9.09 17.47 -3.44
N ASP A 229 9.07 17.25 -4.74
CA ASP A 229 10.27 17.34 -5.56
C ASP A 229 10.55 18.77 -6.07
N LYS A 230 11.69 18.96 -6.75
CA LYS A 230 12.10 20.28 -7.28
C LYS A 230 11.16 20.84 -8.34
N ARG A 231 10.30 20.02 -8.95
CA ARG A 231 9.33 20.44 -9.98
C ARG A 231 7.93 20.69 -9.41
N GLY A 232 7.77 20.53 -8.09
CA GLY A 232 6.51 20.78 -7.40
C GLY A 232 5.63 19.54 -7.24
N PHE A 233 5.97 18.40 -7.86
CA PHE A 233 5.23 17.16 -7.67
C PHE A 233 5.36 16.65 -6.23
N VAL A 234 4.25 16.29 -5.63
CA VAL A 234 4.19 15.76 -4.27
C VAL A 234 3.95 14.25 -4.32
N LYS A 235 4.96 13.46 -3.96
CA LYS A 235 4.81 12.03 -3.73
C LYS A 235 4.19 11.83 -2.35
N PRO A 236 2.98 11.22 -2.22
CA PRO A 236 2.40 10.91 -0.92
C PRO A 236 3.26 9.88 -0.16
N ARG A 237 3.04 9.80 1.14
CA ARG A 237 3.51 8.66 1.94
C ARG A 237 2.62 7.45 1.63
N PRO A 238 3.18 6.22 1.61
CA PRO A 238 2.37 5.01 1.41
C PRO A 238 1.27 4.84 2.46
N TRP A 239 0.13 4.23 2.05
CA TRP A 239 -0.98 3.97 2.97
C TRP A 239 -0.57 3.16 4.20
N TYR A 240 0.23 2.13 3.99
CA TYR A 240 0.71 1.27 5.07
C TYR A 240 2.00 1.76 5.75
N GLU A 241 2.51 2.93 5.44
CA GLU A 241 3.68 3.45 6.14
C GLU A 241 3.28 3.90 7.55
N VAL A 242 3.95 3.32 8.56
CA VAL A 242 3.83 3.70 9.97
C VAL A 242 5.21 3.79 10.61
N GLU A 243 5.29 4.55 11.69
CA GLU A 243 6.46 4.66 12.54
C GLU A 243 5.98 4.78 13.99
N LEU A 244 6.38 3.85 14.85
CA LEU A 244 6.06 3.95 16.27
C LEU A 244 7.11 4.85 16.95
N ILE A 245 6.66 5.99 17.48
CA ILE A 245 7.52 6.90 18.24
C ILE A 245 7.43 6.54 19.72
N VAL A 246 8.43 5.81 20.20
CA VAL A 246 8.53 5.34 21.57
C VAL A 246 9.04 6.47 22.45
N SER A 247 8.46 6.65 23.64
CA SER A 247 8.87 7.70 24.59
C SER A 247 10.26 7.41 25.17
N LYS A 248 10.96 8.46 25.56
CA LYS A 248 12.28 8.34 26.20
C LYS A 248 12.22 7.51 27.50
N ASP A 249 11.14 7.59 28.24
CA ASP A 249 10.93 6.83 29.48
C ASP A 249 10.92 5.33 29.24
N ILE A 250 10.51 4.88 28.05
CA ILE A 250 10.56 3.48 27.65
C ILE A 250 11.94 3.16 27.06
N THR A 251 12.44 3.98 26.14
CA THR A 251 13.71 3.67 25.43
C THR A 251 14.94 3.74 26.32
N SER A 252 14.87 4.38 27.47
CA SER A 252 15.95 4.42 28.47
C SER A 252 15.89 3.30 29.52
N GLN A 253 14.88 2.44 29.47
CA GLN A 253 14.80 1.27 30.34
C GLN A 253 15.86 0.24 29.96
N GLU A 254 16.34 -0.50 30.97
CA GLU A 254 17.27 -1.60 30.76
C GLU A 254 16.66 -2.64 29.80
N GLY A 255 17.49 -3.17 28.89
CA GLY A 255 17.09 -4.19 27.92
C GLY A 255 16.37 -3.67 26.68
N TYR A 256 15.99 -2.38 26.59
CA TYR A 256 15.38 -1.86 25.35
C TYR A 256 16.36 -1.95 24.17
N PRO A 257 15.92 -2.42 22.95
CA PRO A 257 16.82 -2.59 21.81
C PRO A 257 17.24 -1.22 21.22
N VAL A 258 18.37 -0.69 21.70
CA VAL A 258 18.91 0.63 21.31
C VAL A 258 19.71 0.55 20.02
N LEU A 259 19.34 1.38 19.00
CA LEU A 259 20.00 1.47 17.68
C LEU A 259 20.28 0.10 17.05
N LYS A 260 19.33 -0.79 17.16
CA LYS A 260 19.49 -2.21 16.82
C LYS A 260 18.48 -2.64 15.76
N SER A 261 18.93 -3.51 14.85
CA SER A 261 18.07 -4.32 13.98
C SER A 261 17.80 -5.67 14.62
N PHE A 262 16.56 -6.13 14.55
CA PHE A 262 16.13 -7.38 15.16
C PHE A 262 14.92 -7.98 14.43
N THR A 263 14.75 -9.29 14.60
CA THR A 263 13.59 -9.99 14.08
C THR A 263 12.41 -9.82 15.04
N VAL A 264 11.26 -9.45 14.51
CA VAL A 264 9.98 -9.45 15.24
C VAL A 264 9.19 -10.69 14.86
N ILE A 265 8.64 -11.38 15.86
CA ILE A 265 7.62 -12.42 15.72
C ILE A 265 6.34 -11.88 16.33
N THR A 266 5.27 -11.85 15.53
CA THR A 266 3.98 -11.31 15.96
C THR A 266 3.09 -12.38 16.60
N ASP A 267 2.14 -11.94 17.41
CA ASP A 267 1.20 -12.80 18.13
C ASP A 267 0.22 -13.60 17.24
N ASP A 268 0.14 -13.24 15.94
CA ASP A 268 -0.60 -13.96 14.89
C ASP A 268 0.32 -14.69 13.91
N GLY A 269 1.63 -14.73 14.21
CA GLY A 269 2.60 -15.59 13.55
C GLY A 269 3.27 -15.03 12.31
N TRP A 270 3.37 -13.74 12.17
CA TRP A 270 4.24 -13.15 11.17
C TRP A 270 5.64 -12.90 11.73
N GLN A 271 6.64 -13.09 10.89
CA GLN A 271 8.03 -12.78 11.19
C GLN A 271 8.62 -11.82 10.16
N PHE A 272 9.21 -10.73 10.61
CA PHE A 272 9.88 -9.75 9.76
C PHE A 272 10.93 -8.94 10.53
N GLN A 273 11.78 -8.22 9.79
CA GLN A 273 12.84 -7.40 10.38
C GLN A 273 12.31 -6.02 10.78
N CYS A 274 12.64 -5.63 12.01
CA CYS A 274 12.44 -4.29 12.55
C CYS A 274 13.75 -3.68 13.01
N LYS A 275 13.71 -2.38 13.25
CA LYS A 275 14.83 -1.65 13.88
C LYS A 275 14.36 -0.50 14.73
N THR A 276 15.21 -0.14 15.69
CA THR A 276 15.14 1.12 16.40
C THR A 276 16.17 2.10 15.87
N SER A 277 15.84 3.37 15.79
CA SER A 277 16.72 4.42 15.24
C SER A 277 16.35 5.82 15.76
N GLY A 278 17.12 6.82 15.33
CA GLY A 278 16.91 8.21 15.74
C GLY A 278 17.41 8.51 17.14
N ASP A 279 17.21 9.75 17.59
CA ASP A 279 17.60 10.20 18.91
C ASP A 279 16.92 9.36 19.99
N TYR A 280 17.70 8.86 20.94
CA TYR A 280 17.25 7.97 22.01
C TYR A 280 16.56 6.69 21.49
N SER A 281 16.84 6.26 20.25
CA SER A 281 16.21 5.05 19.63
C SER A 281 14.67 5.08 19.62
N LYS A 282 14.10 6.28 19.55
CA LYS A 282 12.65 6.49 19.65
C LYS A 282 11.85 5.95 18.46
N ASN A 283 12.50 5.80 17.28
CA ASN A 283 11.81 5.36 16.07
C ASN A 283 11.85 3.84 15.98
N PHE A 284 10.74 3.18 16.24
CA PHE A 284 10.58 1.74 16.00
C PHE A 284 9.82 1.52 14.71
N ARG A 285 10.42 0.84 13.74
CA ARG A 285 9.86 0.61 12.41
C ARG A 285 10.37 -0.68 11.78
N SER A 286 9.67 -1.19 10.77
CA SER A 286 10.20 -2.24 9.91
C SER A 286 11.44 -1.76 9.14
N GLU A 287 12.42 -2.66 8.93
CA GLU A 287 13.74 -2.28 8.39
C GLU A 287 13.76 -2.19 6.88
N ASN A 288 13.39 -3.27 6.20
CA ASN A 288 13.55 -3.38 4.74
C ASN A 288 12.47 -2.61 3.96
N ASP A 289 11.27 -2.54 4.49
CA ASP A 289 10.14 -1.81 3.95
C ASP A 289 9.35 -1.16 5.09
N LEU A 290 9.25 0.15 5.05
CA LEU A 290 8.51 0.92 6.06
C LEU A 290 7.02 0.58 6.15
N LYS A 291 6.48 -0.14 5.17
CA LYS A 291 5.08 -0.57 5.12
C LYS A 291 4.81 -1.88 5.87
N THR A 292 5.82 -2.74 6.09
CA THR A 292 5.61 -4.08 6.65
C THR A 292 4.94 -4.03 8.02
N LEU A 293 5.46 -3.21 8.94
CA LEU A 293 4.85 -3.02 10.26
C LEU A 293 3.45 -2.42 10.16
N GLY A 294 3.25 -1.48 9.25
CA GLY A 294 1.95 -0.85 9.04
C GLY A 294 0.93 -1.77 8.37
N LYS A 295 1.35 -2.64 7.45
CA LYS A 295 0.49 -3.69 6.91
C LYS A 295 -0.01 -4.59 8.03
N TRP A 296 0.86 -5.00 8.96
CA TRP A 296 0.46 -5.81 10.10
C TRP A 296 -0.53 -5.11 11.03
N ILE A 297 -0.30 -3.81 11.33
CA ILE A 297 -1.16 -3.04 12.24
C ILE A 297 -2.52 -2.74 11.59
N LYS A 298 -2.49 -2.19 10.37
CA LYS A 298 -3.71 -1.74 9.69
C LYS A 298 -4.57 -2.92 9.24
N ASP A 299 -3.97 -4.01 8.75
CA ASP A 299 -4.70 -5.23 8.40
C ASP A 299 -5.56 -5.75 9.57
N ARG A 300 -5.04 -5.69 10.79
CA ARG A 300 -5.80 -6.04 11.99
C ARG A 300 -6.99 -5.12 12.24
N LEU A 301 -6.77 -3.81 12.16
CA LEU A 301 -7.84 -2.82 12.35
C LEU A 301 -8.89 -2.90 11.24
N GLU A 302 -8.45 -3.12 10.00
CA GLU A 302 -9.30 -3.30 8.83
C GLU A 302 -10.12 -4.61 8.94
N SER A 303 -9.48 -5.72 9.31
CA SER A 303 -10.14 -7.01 9.47
C SER A 303 -11.15 -7.05 10.62
N HIS A 304 -10.96 -6.22 11.67
CA HIS A 304 -11.94 -6.04 12.75
C HIS A 304 -13.01 -4.99 12.42
N GLY A 305 -12.97 -4.39 11.23
CA GLY A 305 -13.93 -3.37 10.81
C GLY A 305 -13.76 -2.01 11.50
N CYS A 306 -12.68 -1.82 12.27
CA CYS A 306 -12.42 -0.59 13.02
C CYS A 306 -11.72 0.50 12.19
N LEU A 307 -11.16 0.15 11.02
CA LEU A 307 -10.48 1.08 10.12
C LEU A 307 -10.96 0.88 8.70
N GLN A 308 -11.37 1.96 8.05
CA GLN A 308 -11.65 1.96 6.62
C GLN A 308 -10.52 2.63 5.83
N ASN A 309 -10.45 2.33 4.54
CA ASN A 309 -9.48 2.95 3.65
C ASN A 309 -9.62 4.48 3.62
N ASN A 310 -8.47 5.15 3.59
CA ASN A 310 -8.37 6.61 3.60
C ASN A 310 -8.97 7.26 4.87
N GLU A 311 -8.99 6.53 5.99
CA GLU A 311 -9.39 7.07 7.29
C GLU A 311 -8.22 7.09 8.27
N LYS A 312 -8.22 8.08 9.17
CA LYS A 312 -7.22 8.19 10.23
C LYS A 312 -7.49 7.17 11.32
N ILE A 313 -6.42 6.58 11.83
CA ILE A 313 -6.49 5.84 13.10
C ILE A 313 -6.63 6.88 14.21
N THR A 314 -7.71 6.79 14.98
CA THR A 314 -8.05 7.69 16.09
C THR A 314 -8.08 6.92 17.40
N HIS A 315 -8.23 7.62 18.52
CA HIS A 315 -8.49 6.97 19.82
C HIS A 315 -9.78 6.15 19.80
N GLU A 316 -10.79 6.57 19.02
CA GLU A 316 -12.01 5.81 18.82
C GLU A 316 -11.75 4.49 18.12
N THR A 317 -10.99 4.52 17.01
CA THR A 317 -10.55 3.33 16.28
C THR A 317 -9.88 2.30 17.22
N LEU A 318 -8.95 2.77 18.07
CA LEU A 318 -8.25 1.89 19.02
C LEU A 318 -9.17 1.38 20.15
N ARG A 319 -10.13 2.21 20.60
CA ARG A 319 -11.12 1.81 21.60
C ARG A 319 -12.08 0.74 21.04
N GLU A 320 -12.53 0.88 19.80
CA GLU A 320 -13.34 -0.12 19.11
C GLU A 320 -12.56 -1.42 18.92
N TYR A 321 -11.33 -1.33 18.53
CA TYR A 321 -10.41 -2.48 18.42
C TYR A 321 -10.17 -3.12 19.80
N GLY A 322 -10.20 -2.34 20.87
CA GLY A 322 -10.06 -2.78 22.25
C GLY A 322 -8.62 -2.92 22.75
N ASN A 323 -7.67 -2.29 22.06
CA ASN A 323 -6.29 -2.18 22.49
C ASN A 323 -5.63 -0.93 21.91
N ASP A 324 -4.86 -0.22 22.74
CA ASP A 324 -4.14 1.00 22.41
C ASP A 324 -2.62 0.91 22.72
N HIS A 325 -2.10 -0.31 22.95
CA HIS A 325 -0.70 -0.54 23.25
C HIS A 325 -0.12 -1.70 22.44
N PHE A 326 1.14 -1.59 22.06
CA PHE A 326 1.95 -2.66 21.52
C PHE A 326 2.82 -3.25 22.63
N GLU A 327 2.79 -4.57 22.83
CA GLU A 327 3.63 -5.26 23.80
C GLU A 327 4.85 -5.85 23.10
N LEU A 328 6.03 -5.30 23.43
CA LEU A 328 7.32 -5.77 22.92
C LEU A 328 8.04 -6.55 24.01
N ARG A 329 8.35 -7.85 23.78
CA ARG A 329 8.96 -8.74 24.76
C ARG A 329 10.22 -9.36 24.22
N SER A 330 11.27 -9.46 25.07
CA SER A 330 12.50 -10.18 24.75
C SER A 330 12.27 -11.69 24.68
N THR A 331 13.16 -12.38 23.96
CA THR A 331 13.29 -13.85 24.01
C THR A 331 14.70 -14.20 24.50
N ASP A 332 14.98 -15.48 24.64
CA ASP A 332 16.35 -15.98 24.98
C ASP A 332 17.37 -15.63 23.87
N ASN A 333 16.90 -15.36 22.65
CA ASN A 333 17.74 -14.84 21.56
C ASN A 333 17.64 -13.31 21.51
N PRO A 334 18.74 -12.59 21.79
CA PRO A 334 18.73 -11.11 21.83
C PRO A 334 18.37 -10.44 20.50
N ASP A 335 18.42 -11.18 19.38
CA ASP A 335 18.07 -10.67 18.04
C ASP A 335 16.63 -11.01 17.64
N VAL A 336 15.84 -11.64 18.54
CA VAL A 336 14.45 -12.00 18.31
C VAL A 336 13.55 -11.42 19.39
N TRP A 337 12.49 -10.74 18.97
CA TRP A 337 11.53 -10.08 19.86
C TRP A 337 10.12 -10.49 19.51
N LEU A 338 9.27 -10.62 20.53
CA LEU A 338 7.83 -10.88 20.36
C LEU A 338 7.08 -9.56 20.37
N LEU A 339 6.20 -9.36 19.38
CA LEU A 339 5.35 -8.19 19.29
C LEU A 339 3.87 -8.59 19.30
N SER A 340 3.10 -8.01 20.21
CA SER A 340 1.66 -8.24 20.32
C SER A 340 0.86 -6.97 20.19
N PHE A 341 -0.26 -7.07 19.48
CA PHE A 341 -1.28 -6.01 19.36
C PHE A 341 -2.65 -6.66 19.26
N LYS A 342 -3.08 -7.35 20.33
CA LYS A 342 -4.36 -8.08 20.36
C LYS A 342 -5.50 -7.13 20.70
N GLY A 343 -6.50 -7.06 19.84
CA GLY A 343 -7.79 -6.45 20.15
C GLY A 343 -8.64 -7.30 21.10
N LYS A 344 -9.80 -6.80 21.43
CA LYS A 344 -10.84 -7.59 22.12
C LYS A 344 -11.34 -8.69 21.19
N ASN A 345 -11.49 -9.91 21.73
CA ASN A 345 -12.16 -11.02 21.06
C ASN A 345 -13.64 -10.73 20.91
#